data_f3f181cc5bbc199a6c3b960328cf0287
#
_entry.id   f3f181cc5bbc199a6c3b960328cf0287
#
_cell.length_a   1.000
_cell.length_b   1.000
_cell.length_c   1.000
_cell.angle_alpha   90.00
_cell.angle_beta   90.00
_cell.angle_gamma   90.00
#
_symmetry.space_group_name_H-M   'P 1'
#
loop_
_entity.id
_entity.type
_entity.pdbx_description
1 polymer ?
#
loop_
_entity_poly.entity_id
_entity_poly.type
_entity_poly.pdbx_seq_one_letter_code
_entity_poly.pdbx_strand_id
1 'polypeptide(L)'
;MNSKQIVAAISVVALAIIIIYPAVSTGTIVIRLTAVKLENAEHAYVTINSVWVHQKGQSSIEGWKLVYNLTQTIDLVHPENSSKTLPSVQLSVSNYDAIRVQVSDVSWIFNKNITRLVPEPSQLSVNLDITVQAGKESALTLVLSGHRDDSRGTSAFIGALTATAS
;
A
#
# COMPACT_ATOMS: atom_id res chain seq x y z
N MET A 1 31.95 11.01 -43.06
CA MET A 1 30.72 11.45 -42.41
C MET A 1 30.81 12.95 -42.12
N ASN A 2 29.83 13.75 -42.55
CA ASN A 2 29.88 15.21 -42.44
C ASN A 2 29.58 15.63 -41.00
N SER A 3 30.19 16.71 -40.49
CA SER A 3 30.00 17.20 -39.13
C SER A 3 28.52 17.38 -38.74
N LYS A 4 27.65 17.76 -39.68
CA LYS A 4 26.17 17.85 -39.49
C LYS A 4 25.53 16.49 -39.24
N GLN A 5 26.05 15.43 -39.83
CA GLN A 5 25.53 14.05 -39.63
C GLN A 5 25.93 13.51 -38.25
N ILE A 6 27.12 13.87 -37.76
CA ILE A 6 27.58 13.50 -36.42
C ILE A 6 26.74 14.18 -35.35
N VAL A 7 26.45 15.49 -35.48
CA VAL A 7 25.62 16.23 -34.54
C VAL A 7 24.19 15.67 -34.50
N ALA A 8 23.60 15.34 -35.67
CA ALA A 8 22.26 14.75 -35.71
C ALA A 8 22.20 13.37 -35.03
N ALA A 9 23.21 12.52 -35.27
CA ALA A 9 23.29 11.20 -34.65
C ALA A 9 23.43 11.29 -33.12
N ILE A 10 24.25 12.19 -32.60
CA ILE A 10 24.42 12.42 -31.15
C ILE A 10 23.11 12.93 -30.54
N SER A 11 22.40 13.85 -31.21
CA SER A 11 21.12 14.36 -30.72
C SER A 11 20.04 13.31 -30.64
N VAL A 12 19.94 12.40 -31.61
CA VAL A 12 18.98 11.28 -31.61
C VAL A 12 19.29 10.29 -30.48
N VAL A 13 20.57 9.96 -30.27
CA VAL A 13 20.98 9.05 -29.18
C VAL A 13 20.68 9.68 -27.81
N ALA A 14 20.99 10.98 -27.63
CA ALA A 14 20.72 11.70 -26.39
C ALA A 14 19.20 11.77 -26.09
N LEU A 15 18.36 12.01 -27.12
CA LEU A 15 16.90 12.03 -26.97
C LEU A 15 16.35 10.64 -26.63
N ALA A 16 16.86 9.58 -27.24
CA ALA A 16 16.47 8.20 -26.93
C ALA A 16 16.81 7.84 -25.47
N ILE A 17 17.98 8.24 -24.97
CA ILE A 17 18.37 8.01 -23.57
C ILE A 17 17.41 8.73 -22.60
N ILE A 18 17.00 9.97 -22.88
CA ILE A 18 16.10 10.74 -22.05
C ILE A 18 14.69 10.10 -21.99
N ILE A 19 14.22 9.51 -23.09
CA ILE A 19 12.90 8.89 -23.16
C ILE A 19 12.89 7.50 -22.50
N ILE A 20 13.97 6.73 -22.64
CA ILE A 20 14.06 5.34 -22.15
C ILE A 20 14.45 5.28 -20.67
N TYR A 21 15.27 6.21 -20.18
CA TYR A 21 15.83 6.18 -18.82
C TYR A 21 14.75 6.15 -17.72
N PRO A 22 13.68 6.97 -17.74
CA PRO A 22 12.63 6.89 -16.71
C PRO A 22 11.85 5.56 -16.75
N ALA A 23 11.63 5.01 -17.94
CA ALA A 23 10.93 3.73 -18.11
C ALA A 23 11.75 2.53 -17.63
N VAL A 24 13.08 2.61 -17.70
CA VAL A 24 14.01 1.57 -17.23
C VAL A 24 14.29 1.67 -15.72
N SER A 25 14.07 2.84 -15.13
CA SER A 25 14.36 3.11 -13.72
C SER A 25 13.18 2.88 -12.78
N THR A 26 12.03 2.48 -13.30
CA THR A 26 10.82 2.20 -12.52
C THR A 26 10.29 0.79 -12.78
N GLY A 27 9.66 0.21 -11.77
CA GLY A 27 8.83 -0.98 -11.88
C GLY A 27 7.44 -0.68 -11.36
N THR A 28 6.52 -1.60 -11.57
CA THR A 28 5.13 -1.46 -11.16
C THR A 28 4.89 -2.29 -9.91
N ILE A 29 4.15 -1.73 -8.94
CA ILE A 29 3.62 -2.48 -7.80
C ILE A 29 2.10 -2.52 -7.88
N VAL A 30 1.54 -3.71 -7.66
CA VAL A 30 0.09 -3.95 -7.53
C VAL A 30 -0.18 -4.39 -6.10
N ILE A 31 -1.07 -3.67 -5.41
CA ILE A 31 -1.41 -3.95 -4.02
C ILE A 31 -2.83 -4.47 -3.95
N ARG A 32 -3.00 -5.63 -3.37
CA ARG A 32 -4.30 -6.22 -3.03
C ARG A 32 -4.56 -6.09 -1.55
N LEU A 33 -5.66 -5.46 -1.18
CA LEU A 33 -6.15 -5.39 0.19
C LEU A 33 -7.18 -6.48 0.42
N THR A 34 -7.01 -7.23 1.49
CA THR A 34 -7.99 -8.21 1.98
C THR A 34 -7.97 -8.23 3.51
N ALA A 35 -8.78 -9.07 4.12
CA ALA A 35 -8.85 -9.17 5.57
C ALA A 35 -8.97 -10.61 6.05
N VAL A 36 -8.56 -10.86 7.29
CA VAL A 36 -8.94 -12.07 8.03
C VAL A 36 -10.39 -11.89 8.48
N LYS A 37 -11.20 -12.92 8.23
CA LYS A 37 -12.61 -12.90 8.65
C LYS A 37 -12.72 -12.69 10.16
N LEU A 38 -13.51 -11.70 10.50
CA LEU A 38 -13.86 -11.39 11.89
C LEU A 38 -15.18 -12.05 12.25
N GLU A 39 -15.26 -12.60 13.46
CA GLU A 39 -16.48 -13.17 14.02
C GLU A 39 -17.09 -12.20 15.06
N ASN A 40 -18.33 -12.46 15.47
CA ASN A 40 -19.05 -11.70 16.51
C ASN A 40 -19.44 -10.25 16.14
N ALA A 41 -19.62 -9.97 14.85
CA ALA A 41 -20.24 -8.74 14.36
C ALA A 41 -21.09 -9.04 13.13
N GLU A 42 -22.07 -8.19 12.81
CA GLU A 42 -22.79 -8.23 11.53
C GLU A 42 -21.92 -7.64 10.41
N HIS A 43 -21.26 -6.52 10.73
CA HIS A 43 -20.26 -5.88 9.88
C HIS A 43 -19.18 -5.22 10.72
N ALA A 44 -17.99 -5.12 10.18
CA ALA A 44 -16.87 -4.38 10.77
C ALA A 44 -16.13 -3.66 9.64
N TYR A 45 -16.54 -2.43 9.36
CA TYR A 45 -15.96 -1.62 8.29
C TYR A 45 -14.72 -0.90 8.78
N VAL A 46 -13.60 -1.11 8.09
CA VAL A 46 -12.35 -0.40 8.31
C VAL A 46 -12.03 0.44 7.08
N THR A 47 -11.85 1.73 7.29
CA THR A 47 -11.54 2.69 6.23
C THR A 47 -10.06 3.03 6.24
N ILE A 48 -9.41 2.75 5.10
CA ILE A 48 -8.01 3.05 4.84
C ILE A 48 -7.96 4.27 3.92
N ASN A 49 -7.12 5.25 4.21
CA ASN A 49 -6.96 6.45 3.40
C ASN A 49 -5.59 6.60 2.74
N SER A 50 -4.57 5.88 3.20
CA SER A 50 -3.27 5.92 2.54
C SER A 50 -2.45 4.66 2.78
N VAL A 51 -1.59 4.36 1.80
CA VAL A 51 -0.59 3.29 1.88
C VAL A 51 0.77 3.88 1.52
N TRP A 52 1.79 3.53 2.30
CA TRP A 52 3.16 3.98 2.16
C TRP A 52 4.10 2.81 2.12
N VAL A 53 5.18 2.90 1.37
CA VAL A 53 6.28 1.93 1.38
C VAL A 53 7.56 2.61 1.84
N HIS A 54 8.39 1.88 2.58
CA HIS A 54 9.68 2.35 3.06
C HIS A 54 10.81 1.79 2.19
N GLN A 55 11.67 2.67 1.69
CA GLN A 55 12.82 2.28 0.88
C GLN A 55 13.94 1.81 1.80
N LYS A 56 14.41 0.59 1.59
CA LYS A 56 15.50 -0.04 2.37
C LYS A 56 16.78 0.81 2.34
N GLY A 57 17.38 0.95 3.50
CA GLY A 57 18.62 1.72 3.65
C GLY A 57 18.43 3.23 3.82
N GLN A 58 17.19 3.73 3.80
CA GLN A 58 16.87 5.11 4.16
C GLN A 58 16.59 5.24 5.68
N SER A 59 16.57 6.47 6.18
CA SER A 59 16.18 6.70 7.57
C SER A 59 14.70 6.36 7.78
N SER A 60 14.34 5.96 9.01
CA SER A 60 12.95 5.63 9.37
C SER A 60 11.94 6.79 9.20
N ILE A 61 12.43 8.01 9.00
CA ILE A 61 11.62 9.21 8.78
C ILE A 61 11.50 9.53 7.29
N GLU A 62 12.59 9.49 6.53
CA GLU A 62 12.67 10.00 5.16
C GLU A 62 12.40 8.94 4.08
N GLY A 63 12.56 7.65 4.41
CA GLY A 63 12.43 6.55 3.45
C GLY A 63 11.00 6.23 2.99
N TRP A 64 9.97 6.86 3.58
CA TRP A 64 8.58 6.58 3.27
C TRP A 64 8.10 7.29 2.01
N LYS A 65 7.55 6.51 1.08
CA LYS A 65 6.94 6.99 -0.16
C LYS A 65 5.45 6.66 -0.16
N LEU A 66 4.62 7.68 -0.38
CA LEU A 66 3.19 7.49 -0.56
C LEU A 66 2.94 6.78 -1.88
N VAL A 67 2.28 5.62 -1.82
CA VAL A 67 1.93 4.82 -3.00
C VAL A 67 0.44 4.85 -3.31
N TYR A 68 -0.38 5.16 -2.31
CA TYR A 68 -1.83 5.21 -2.46
C TYR A 68 -2.44 6.25 -1.52
N ASN A 69 -3.30 7.11 -2.05
CA ASN A 69 -3.97 8.17 -1.30
C ASN A 69 -5.44 8.31 -1.75
N LEU A 70 -6.22 7.28 -1.48
CA LEU A 70 -7.66 7.25 -1.74
C LEU A 70 -8.34 6.46 -0.63
N THR A 71 -9.55 6.88 -0.27
CA THR A 71 -10.34 6.20 0.75
C THR A 71 -10.88 4.86 0.23
N GLN A 72 -10.55 3.78 0.93
CA GLN A 72 -11.07 2.44 0.70
C GLN A 72 -11.61 1.84 1.98
N THR A 73 -12.82 1.29 1.92
CA THR A 73 -13.44 0.61 3.05
C THR A 73 -13.49 -0.89 2.79
N ILE A 74 -13.07 -1.66 3.79
CA ILE A 74 -13.08 -3.13 3.80
C ILE A 74 -14.00 -3.59 4.92
N ASP A 75 -14.86 -4.57 4.65
CA ASP A 75 -15.63 -5.26 5.67
C ASP A 75 -14.84 -6.48 6.16
N LEU A 76 -14.44 -6.47 7.42
CA LEU A 76 -13.67 -7.57 8.02
C LEU A 76 -14.53 -8.81 8.30
N VAL A 77 -15.87 -8.68 8.34
CA VAL A 77 -16.78 -9.83 8.52
C VAL A 77 -17.01 -10.56 7.20
N HIS A 78 -17.05 -9.81 6.11
CA HIS A 78 -17.26 -10.32 4.75
C HIS A 78 -16.09 -9.94 3.82
N PRO A 79 -14.85 -10.38 4.12
CA PRO A 79 -13.67 -9.99 3.35
C PRO A 79 -13.70 -10.48 1.91
N GLU A 80 -14.40 -11.58 1.61
CA GLU A 80 -14.60 -12.12 0.25
C GLU A 80 -15.34 -11.14 -0.67
N ASN A 81 -16.23 -10.31 -0.11
CA ASN A 81 -17.00 -9.31 -0.84
C ASN A 81 -16.31 -7.94 -0.90
N SER A 82 -15.30 -7.71 -0.06
CA SER A 82 -14.67 -6.41 0.13
C SER A 82 -13.17 -6.36 -0.24
N SER A 83 -12.59 -7.51 -0.66
CA SER A 83 -11.23 -7.53 -1.19
C SER A 83 -11.08 -6.57 -2.37
N LYS A 84 -10.05 -5.71 -2.33
CA LYS A 84 -9.80 -4.66 -3.33
C LYS A 84 -8.39 -4.75 -3.87
N THR A 85 -8.27 -4.69 -5.19
CA THR A 85 -6.98 -4.41 -5.84
C THR A 85 -6.87 -2.90 -6.02
N LEU A 86 -5.84 -2.30 -5.45
CA LEU A 86 -5.57 -0.88 -5.63
C LEU A 86 -5.02 -0.62 -7.03
N PRO A 87 -5.17 0.60 -7.57
CA PRO A 87 -4.52 0.97 -8.81
C PRO A 87 -3.02 0.69 -8.77
N SER A 88 -2.47 0.20 -9.86
CA SER A 88 -1.02 -0.03 -9.98
C SER A 88 -0.25 1.28 -9.87
N VAL A 89 0.88 1.24 -9.18
CA VAL A 89 1.74 2.41 -8.96
C VAL A 89 3.15 2.11 -9.44
N GLN A 90 3.77 3.10 -10.09
CA GLN A 90 5.18 3.02 -10.46
C GLN A 90 6.07 3.47 -9.30
N LEU A 91 7.05 2.64 -8.96
CA LEU A 91 8.07 2.90 -7.97
C LEU A 91 9.47 2.86 -8.60
N SER A 92 10.38 3.62 -8.03
CA SER A 92 11.80 3.53 -8.40
C SER A 92 12.33 2.12 -8.17
N VAL A 93 13.21 1.66 -9.04
CA VAL A 93 13.95 0.40 -8.85
C VAL A 93 14.71 0.48 -7.52
N SER A 94 14.33 -0.35 -6.57
CA SER A 94 14.92 -0.41 -5.24
C SER A 94 14.39 -1.61 -4.46
N ASN A 95 14.99 -1.86 -3.30
CA ASN A 95 14.43 -2.74 -2.28
C ASN A 95 13.60 -1.92 -1.30
N TYR A 96 12.47 -2.47 -0.88
CA TYR A 96 11.57 -1.88 0.10
C TYR A 96 11.41 -2.86 1.25
N ASP A 97 11.52 -2.39 2.49
CA ASP A 97 11.62 -3.21 3.70
C ASP A 97 10.44 -3.04 4.67
N ALA A 98 9.54 -2.11 4.41
CA ALA A 98 8.31 -1.97 5.19
C ALA A 98 7.17 -1.35 4.38
N ILE A 99 5.95 -1.65 4.81
CA ILE A 99 4.73 -0.99 4.35
C ILE A 99 3.95 -0.46 5.53
N ARG A 100 3.25 0.66 5.33
CA ARG A 100 2.41 1.32 6.31
C ARG A 100 1.06 1.64 5.70
N VAL A 101 0.01 1.40 6.49
CA VAL A 101 -1.39 1.68 6.14
C VAL A 101 -1.96 2.62 7.19
N GLN A 102 -2.59 3.71 6.76
CA GLN A 102 -3.30 4.63 7.63
C GLN A 102 -4.78 4.24 7.69
N VAL A 103 -5.25 3.93 8.88
CA VAL A 103 -6.67 3.69 9.19
C VAL A 103 -7.28 5.00 9.67
N SER A 104 -8.37 5.43 9.05
CA SER A 104 -9.03 6.71 9.37
C SER A 104 -10.35 6.56 10.11
N ASP A 105 -11.06 5.46 9.90
CA ASP A 105 -12.35 5.21 10.55
C ASP A 105 -12.59 3.70 10.71
N VAL A 106 -13.26 3.34 11.80
CA VAL A 106 -13.73 1.98 12.04
C VAL A 106 -15.16 2.01 12.56
N SER A 107 -16.05 1.30 11.87
CA SER A 107 -17.47 1.19 12.22
C SER A 107 -17.82 -0.26 12.48
N TRP A 108 -18.28 -0.55 13.68
CA TRP A 108 -18.71 -1.86 14.14
C TRP A 108 -20.21 -1.95 14.22
N ILE A 109 -20.83 -2.94 13.57
CA ILE A 109 -22.27 -3.16 13.56
C ILE A 109 -22.60 -4.46 14.26
N PHE A 110 -23.41 -4.35 15.30
CA PHE A 110 -23.92 -5.48 16.06
C PHE A 110 -25.37 -5.20 16.52
N ASN A 111 -26.30 -6.13 16.31
CA ASN A 111 -27.73 -5.97 16.57
C ASN A 111 -28.29 -4.67 15.98
N LYS A 112 -27.91 -4.34 14.74
CA LYS A 112 -28.29 -3.11 14.02
C LYS A 112 -27.80 -1.80 14.68
N ASN A 113 -27.02 -1.88 15.74
CA ASN A 113 -26.40 -0.71 16.37
C ASN A 113 -25.02 -0.47 15.77
N ILE A 114 -24.74 0.78 15.40
CA ILE A 114 -23.45 1.20 14.85
C ILE A 114 -22.64 1.81 15.98
N THR A 115 -21.46 1.25 16.25
CA THR A 115 -20.48 1.81 17.16
C THR A 115 -19.25 2.24 16.35
N ARG A 116 -18.83 3.50 16.50
CA ARG A 116 -17.54 3.94 15.96
C ARG A 116 -16.45 3.60 16.97
N LEU A 117 -15.39 2.96 16.46
CA LEU A 117 -14.23 2.55 17.24
C LEU A 117 -13.06 3.47 16.92
N VAL A 118 -12.25 3.74 17.93
CA VAL A 118 -10.96 4.44 17.73
C VAL A 118 -9.94 3.42 17.21
N PRO A 119 -9.32 3.62 16.02
CA PRO A 119 -8.28 2.72 15.55
C PRO A 119 -6.99 2.90 16.38
N GLU A 120 -6.51 1.80 16.98
CA GLU A 120 -5.29 1.77 17.79
C GLU A 120 -4.36 0.61 17.34
N PRO A 121 -3.19 0.93 16.79
CA PRO A 121 -2.77 2.26 16.34
C PRO A 121 -3.50 2.68 15.05
N SER A 122 -3.62 3.98 14.81
CA SER A 122 -4.19 4.50 13.55
C SER A 122 -3.29 4.25 12.34
N GLN A 123 -2.01 3.95 12.57
CA GLN A 123 -1.05 3.55 11.55
C GLN A 123 -0.60 2.10 11.80
N LEU A 124 -0.94 1.21 10.88
CA LEU A 124 -0.51 -0.17 10.89
C LEU A 124 0.72 -0.31 10.00
N SER A 125 1.80 -0.88 10.53
CA SER A 125 3.03 -1.10 9.77
C SER A 125 3.46 -2.56 9.86
N VAL A 126 4.04 -3.08 8.78
CA VAL A 126 4.62 -4.41 8.74
C VAL A 126 5.91 -4.39 7.94
N ASN A 127 6.91 -5.14 8.42
CA ASN A 127 8.14 -5.36 7.68
C ASN A 127 7.86 -6.34 6.53
N LEU A 128 8.51 -6.09 5.40
CA LEU A 128 8.44 -6.92 4.20
C LEU A 128 9.81 -6.85 3.50
N ASP A 129 10.03 -7.71 2.53
CA ASP A 129 11.20 -7.60 1.65
C ASP A 129 10.70 -7.74 0.21
N ILE A 130 10.62 -6.61 -0.49
CA ILE A 130 10.17 -6.56 -1.88
C ILE A 130 11.20 -5.83 -2.73
N THR A 131 11.57 -6.44 -3.86
CA THR A 131 12.47 -5.84 -4.84
C THR A 131 11.65 -5.38 -6.04
N VAL A 132 11.65 -4.07 -6.29
CA VAL A 132 11.07 -3.47 -7.48
C VAL A 132 12.13 -3.45 -8.58
N GLN A 133 11.88 -4.16 -9.69
CA GLN A 133 12.78 -4.27 -10.84
C GLN A 133 12.27 -3.43 -12.01
N ALA A 134 13.20 -2.93 -12.82
CA ALA A 134 12.89 -2.13 -14.01
C ALA A 134 11.94 -2.86 -14.97
N GLY A 135 10.84 -2.20 -15.34
CA GLY A 135 9.86 -2.71 -16.31
C GLY A 135 9.11 -3.97 -15.87
N LYS A 136 9.28 -4.41 -14.60
CA LYS A 136 8.56 -5.58 -14.06
C LYS A 136 7.44 -5.17 -13.12
N GLU A 137 6.45 -6.04 -13.00
CA GLU A 137 5.39 -5.95 -12.01
C GLU A 137 5.74 -6.82 -10.79
N SER A 138 5.50 -6.28 -9.61
CA SER A 138 5.56 -6.97 -8.32
C SER A 138 4.19 -6.89 -7.68
N ALA A 139 3.67 -8.01 -7.18
CA ALA A 139 2.39 -8.00 -6.49
C ALA A 139 2.61 -8.10 -4.97
N LEU A 140 1.75 -7.43 -4.22
CA LEU A 140 1.75 -7.39 -2.78
C LEU A 140 0.33 -7.61 -2.26
N THR A 141 0.14 -8.59 -1.41
CA THR A 141 -1.12 -8.80 -0.70
C THR A 141 -1.00 -8.31 0.73
N LEU A 142 -1.85 -7.36 1.10
CA LEU A 142 -2.00 -6.84 2.45
C LEU A 142 -3.24 -7.47 3.07
N VAL A 143 -3.05 -8.10 4.22
CA VAL A 143 -4.13 -8.73 4.98
C VAL A 143 -4.33 -7.97 6.27
N LEU A 144 -5.49 -7.34 6.40
CA LEU A 144 -5.90 -6.62 7.59
C LEU A 144 -6.60 -7.59 8.54
N SER A 145 -6.27 -7.50 9.83
CA SER A 145 -6.96 -8.20 10.91
C SER A 145 -7.16 -7.25 12.08
N GLY A 146 -8.02 -7.63 13.02
CA GLY A 146 -8.20 -6.84 14.24
C GLY A 146 -9.32 -7.38 15.10
N HIS A 147 -9.54 -6.70 16.24
CA HIS A 147 -10.62 -7.00 17.18
C HIS A 147 -11.06 -5.72 17.88
N ARG A 148 -12.24 -5.77 18.47
CA ARG A 148 -12.75 -4.72 19.32
C ARG A 148 -12.24 -4.91 20.75
N ASP A 149 -11.75 -3.83 21.37
CA ASP A 149 -11.34 -3.79 22.77
C ASP A 149 -12.16 -2.73 23.52
N ASP A 150 -12.90 -3.18 24.53
CA ASP A 150 -13.71 -2.33 25.40
C ASP A 150 -13.09 -2.20 26.81
N SER A 151 -11.89 -2.73 27.04
CA SER A 151 -11.28 -2.82 28.38
C SER A 151 -10.87 -1.47 28.97
N ARG A 152 -10.72 -0.42 28.15
CA ARG A 152 -10.18 0.87 28.55
C ARG A 152 -11.20 1.98 28.72
N GLY A 153 -12.50 1.64 28.79
CA GLY A 153 -13.59 2.62 28.93
C GLY A 153 -13.95 3.38 27.64
N THR A 154 -13.18 3.21 26.59
CA THR A 154 -13.50 3.63 25.22
C THR A 154 -13.41 2.42 24.31
N SER A 155 -14.38 2.26 23.40
CA SER A 155 -14.31 1.18 22.42
C SER A 155 -13.24 1.47 21.38
N ALA A 156 -12.20 0.64 21.37
CA ALA A 156 -11.09 0.72 20.42
C ALA A 156 -11.12 -0.44 19.43
N PHE A 157 -10.56 -0.22 18.25
CA PHE A 157 -10.21 -1.26 17.28
C PHE A 157 -8.70 -1.50 17.31
N ILE A 158 -8.31 -2.66 17.78
CA ILE A 158 -6.90 -3.06 17.76
C ILE A 158 -6.64 -3.78 16.45
N GLY A 159 -5.97 -3.07 15.55
CA GLY A 159 -5.67 -3.56 14.21
C GLY A 159 -4.28 -4.18 14.10
N ALA A 160 -4.13 -5.14 13.19
CA ALA A 160 -2.87 -5.69 12.76
C ALA A 160 -2.81 -5.83 11.24
N LEU A 161 -1.60 -5.77 10.68
CA LEU A 161 -1.34 -5.86 9.26
C LEU A 161 -0.30 -6.95 9.01
N THR A 162 -0.57 -7.81 8.02
CA THR A 162 0.42 -8.70 7.45
C THR A 162 0.58 -8.44 5.96
N ALA A 163 1.76 -8.75 5.41
CA ALA A 163 2.06 -8.52 4.00
C ALA A 163 2.75 -9.74 3.41
N THR A 164 2.39 -10.11 2.18
CA THR A 164 3.02 -11.17 1.41
C THR A 164 3.32 -10.64 0.01
N ALA A 165 4.59 -10.71 -0.38
CA ALA A 165 5.04 -10.39 -1.73
C ALA A 165 5.00 -11.65 -2.61
N SER A 166 4.65 -11.49 -3.90
CA SER A 166 4.62 -12.55 -4.91
C SER A 166 5.13 -12.04 -6.27
#